data_2e42f349d000f275a6e8cd3e6d29f6c7
#
_entry.id   2e42f349d000f275a6e8cd3e6d29f6c7
#
_cell.length_a   1.000
_cell.length_b   1.000
_cell.length_c   1.000
_cell.angle_alpha   90.00
_cell.angle_beta   90.00
_cell.angle_gamma   90.00
#
_symmetry.space_group_name_H-M   'P 1'
#
loop_
_entity.id
_entity.type
_entity.pdbx_description
1 polymer ?
#
loop_
_entity_poly.entity_id
_entity_poly.type
_entity_poly.pdbx_seq_one_letter_code
_entity_poly.pdbx_strand_id
1 'polypeptide(L)'
;MTLPGGSANGPGPDPAPLLALRSKRVLDAAHGRWITDAVVVVKDGRIVEVTSSVPGAATLIDLGDRSLLPGLVDAHTHIFLQGNHDPGEYADQILAEDPAHRVARAVRSLRIALEHGFTTLRDLGTEGAGFADVALRAAVEEEVLPGPRLQVAGPAIGATHSYAISNYRSDWAFPVGVAECDGVEGCRREVRRQISRGVDWIKVYVTSGTGVRVDEDGYSDSPPPWTMAELQTLVDVAHEGGLAVAAHAMAATGTDMAVAAGVDSIEHGTAIRPATAYAMAERGIALVPTLLALREQPRQSFQNCRAAGVPIVFGTDVGAFYWDEFNQARELELLVELGMTPAEAIRSATVAAAALLRRAGELGDITAGARADLVACPGDPLRDVATLQAVDVVIKGGQLMLAPDQVLRQPAGVTG
;
A
#
# COMPACT_ATOMS: atom_id res chain seq x y z
N MET A 1 15.42 -39.37 -43.35
CA MET A 1 15.51 -39.92 -41.99
C MET A 1 14.50 -39.17 -41.13
N THR A 2 13.30 -39.72 -41.05
CA THR A 2 12.14 -39.17 -40.35
C THR A 2 12.19 -39.63 -38.90
N LEU A 3 12.20 -38.66 -37.95
CA LEU A 3 12.10 -38.93 -36.52
C LEU A 3 10.64 -39.24 -36.17
N PRO A 4 10.34 -40.25 -35.34
CA PRO A 4 9.00 -40.55 -34.95
C PRO A 4 8.49 -39.54 -33.90
N GLY A 5 7.34 -38.91 -34.17
CA GLY A 5 6.59 -38.08 -33.22
C GLY A 5 6.00 -38.98 -32.10
N GLY A 6 6.59 -38.89 -30.94
CA GLY A 6 6.01 -39.43 -29.72
C GLY A 6 5.13 -38.38 -29.05
N SER A 7 3.79 -38.54 -29.15
CA SER A 7 2.83 -37.83 -28.33
C SER A 7 2.87 -38.43 -26.92
N ALA A 8 3.64 -37.83 -26.03
CA ALA A 8 3.53 -38.11 -24.60
C ALA A 8 2.43 -37.19 -24.03
N ASN A 9 1.18 -37.64 -24.12
CA ASN A 9 0.13 -37.20 -23.20
C ASN A 9 0.39 -37.87 -21.85
N GLY A 10 1.27 -37.23 -21.04
CA GLY A 10 1.30 -37.47 -19.60
C GLY A 10 -0.01 -37.00 -18.98
N PRO A 11 -0.49 -37.58 -17.89
CA PRO A 11 -1.62 -37.02 -17.14
C PRO A 11 -1.28 -35.57 -16.81
N GLY A 12 -2.19 -34.65 -17.12
CA GLY A 12 -2.06 -33.26 -16.72
C GLY A 12 -1.86 -33.18 -15.19
N PRO A 13 -1.27 -32.11 -14.67
CA PRO A 13 -1.09 -31.96 -13.23
C PRO A 13 -2.43 -32.21 -12.53
N ASP A 14 -2.39 -32.99 -11.43
CA ASP A 14 -3.55 -33.19 -10.60
C ASP A 14 -4.19 -31.84 -10.24
N PRO A 15 -5.52 -31.73 -10.26
CA PRO A 15 -6.20 -30.50 -9.92
C PRO A 15 -5.75 -30.06 -8.52
N ALA A 16 -5.37 -28.79 -8.37
CA ALA A 16 -4.92 -28.26 -7.08
C ALA A 16 -5.97 -28.58 -6.00
N PRO A 17 -5.54 -29.02 -4.81
CA PRO A 17 -6.45 -29.40 -3.75
C PRO A 17 -7.29 -28.20 -3.31
N LEU A 18 -8.57 -28.44 -3.02
CA LEU A 18 -9.43 -27.44 -2.39
C LEU A 18 -8.93 -27.19 -0.98
N LEU A 19 -8.84 -25.92 -0.61
CA LEU A 19 -8.59 -25.49 0.77
C LEU A 19 -9.87 -24.89 1.33
N ALA A 20 -10.27 -25.30 2.53
CA ALA A 20 -11.41 -24.76 3.26
C ALA A 20 -10.95 -24.10 4.55
N LEU A 21 -11.25 -22.83 4.70
CA LEU A 21 -10.93 -22.04 5.89
C LEU A 21 -12.20 -21.81 6.69
N ARG A 22 -12.34 -22.50 7.82
CA ARG A 22 -13.50 -22.33 8.70
C ARG A 22 -13.18 -21.31 9.78
N SER A 23 -14.05 -20.33 9.95
CA SER A 23 -13.91 -19.29 10.98
C SER A 23 -15.27 -18.93 11.56
N LYS A 24 -15.28 -18.62 12.84
CA LYS A 24 -16.48 -18.12 13.55
C LYS A 24 -16.98 -16.78 12.98
N ARG A 25 -16.07 -15.96 12.49
CA ARG A 25 -16.36 -14.64 11.94
C ARG A 25 -15.58 -14.42 10.65
N VAL A 26 -16.29 -14.25 9.53
CA VAL A 26 -15.71 -13.87 8.23
C VAL A 26 -16.22 -12.48 7.88
N LEU A 27 -15.33 -11.56 7.55
CA LEU A 27 -15.69 -10.18 7.29
C LEU A 27 -16.28 -10.02 5.88
N ASP A 28 -17.50 -9.49 5.80
CA ASP A 28 -18.05 -8.82 4.63
C ASP A 28 -17.52 -7.39 4.66
N ALA A 29 -16.35 -7.15 4.07
CA ALA A 29 -15.62 -5.88 4.18
C ALA A 29 -16.36 -4.73 3.49
N ALA A 30 -17.09 -5.01 2.43
CA ALA A 30 -17.87 -4.02 1.70
C ALA A 30 -18.99 -3.41 2.58
N HIS A 31 -19.61 -4.22 3.46
CA HIS A 31 -20.71 -3.82 4.31
C HIS A 31 -20.33 -3.64 5.79
N GLY A 32 -19.10 -3.95 6.20
CA GLY A 32 -18.61 -3.81 7.57
C GLY A 32 -19.36 -4.68 8.58
N ARG A 33 -19.66 -5.94 8.23
CA ARG A 33 -20.41 -6.89 9.07
C ARG A 33 -19.81 -8.29 9.03
N TRP A 34 -20.14 -9.10 10.02
CA TRP A 34 -19.72 -10.49 10.08
C TRP A 34 -20.68 -11.44 9.37
N ILE A 35 -20.12 -12.39 8.62
CA ILE A 35 -20.75 -13.64 8.25
C ILE A 35 -20.29 -14.65 9.30
N THR A 36 -21.23 -15.21 10.07
CA THR A 36 -20.91 -16.10 11.19
C THR A 36 -20.87 -17.57 10.76
N ASP A 37 -19.97 -18.34 11.39
CA ASP A 37 -19.82 -19.78 11.18
C ASP A 37 -19.66 -20.14 9.70
N ALA A 38 -18.84 -19.37 8.99
CA ALA A 38 -18.65 -19.54 7.55
C ALA A 38 -17.35 -20.28 7.21
N VAL A 39 -17.35 -20.86 6.02
CA VAL A 39 -16.23 -21.54 5.39
C VAL A 39 -15.88 -20.81 4.10
N VAL A 40 -14.65 -20.34 3.98
CA VAL A 40 -14.12 -19.79 2.74
C VAL A 40 -13.41 -20.88 1.98
N VAL A 41 -13.90 -21.21 0.79
CA VAL A 41 -13.33 -22.25 -0.07
C VAL A 41 -12.39 -21.61 -1.08
N VAL A 42 -11.17 -22.13 -1.15
CA VAL A 42 -10.09 -21.62 -1.99
C VAL A 42 -9.61 -22.68 -2.96
N LYS A 43 -9.39 -22.30 -4.21
CA LYS A 43 -8.78 -23.12 -5.25
C LYS A 43 -7.90 -22.25 -6.16
N ASP A 44 -6.74 -22.75 -6.55
CA ASP A 44 -5.82 -22.08 -7.47
C ASP A 44 -5.54 -20.62 -7.06
N GLY A 45 -5.38 -20.37 -5.74
CA GLY A 45 -5.10 -19.06 -5.19
C GLY A 45 -6.26 -18.07 -5.20
N ARG A 46 -7.48 -18.53 -5.51
CA ARG A 46 -8.70 -17.69 -5.54
C ARG A 46 -9.79 -18.26 -4.65
N ILE A 47 -10.62 -17.38 -4.14
CA ILE A 47 -11.83 -17.73 -3.42
C ILE A 47 -12.85 -18.27 -4.43
N VAL A 48 -13.35 -19.47 -4.18
CA VAL A 48 -14.40 -20.11 -5.01
C VAL A 48 -15.78 -19.71 -4.49
N GLU A 49 -15.97 -19.82 -3.17
CA GLU A 49 -17.25 -19.53 -2.52
C GLU A 49 -17.05 -19.25 -1.02
N VAL A 50 -18.07 -18.63 -0.43
CA VAL A 50 -18.25 -18.54 1.03
C VAL A 50 -19.52 -19.32 1.36
N THR A 51 -19.39 -20.36 2.17
CA THR A 51 -20.45 -21.33 2.46
C THR A 51 -20.54 -21.65 3.96
N SER A 52 -21.50 -22.43 4.39
CA SER A 52 -21.64 -22.91 5.78
C SER A 52 -21.08 -24.31 6.01
N SER A 53 -20.68 -25.03 4.95
CA SER A 53 -20.21 -26.42 5.04
C SER A 53 -18.87 -26.62 4.37
N VAL A 54 -18.07 -27.53 4.92
CA VAL A 54 -16.77 -27.92 4.34
C VAL A 54 -17.02 -28.90 3.20
N PRO A 55 -16.54 -28.61 1.96
CA PRO A 55 -16.62 -29.57 0.86
C PRO A 55 -15.82 -30.84 1.18
N GLY A 56 -16.39 -32.03 0.87
CA GLY A 56 -15.80 -33.33 1.25
C GLY A 56 -14.39 -33.61 0.71
N ALA A 57 -13.96 -32.91 -0.36
CA ALA A 57 -12.63 -33.07 -0.96
C ALA A 57 -11.63 -31.97 -0.52
N ALA A 58 -12.03 -31.05 0.39
CA ALA A 58 -11.20 -29.94 0.78
C ALA A 58 -10.32 -30.28 1.99
N THR A 59 -9.08 -29.78 1.98
CA THR A 59 -8.25 -29.71 3.18
C THR A 59 -8.78 -28.62 4.09
N LEU A 60 -9.18 -28.97 5.31
CA LEU A 60 -9.72 -28.02 6.28
C LEU A 60 -8.60 -27.38 7.10
N ILE A 61 -8.59 -26.06 7.18
CA ILE A 61 -7.91 -25.27 8.22
C ILE A 61 -9.00 -24.65 9.10
N ASP A 62 -9.06 -25.06 10.35
CA ASP A 62 -10.00 -24.51 11.32
C ASP A 62 -9.35 -23.37 12.09
N LEU A 63 -9.83 -22.15 11.90
CA LEU A 63 -9.36 -20.95 12.54
C LEU A 63 -10.00 -20.68 13.92
N GLY A 64 -10.96 -21.53 14.30
CA GLY A 64 -11.64 -21.43 15.60
C GLY A 64 -12.35 -20.09 15.81
N ASP A 65 -12.07 -19.45 16.95
CA ASP A 65 -12.71 -18.18 17.36
C ASP A 65 -12.10 -16.93 16.68
N ARG A 66 -11.13 -17.09 15.78
CA ARG A 66 -10.51 -15.96 15.05
C ARG A 66 -11.52 -15.25 14.17
N SER A 67 -11.23 -13.99 13.92
CA SER A 67 -11.88 -13.21 12.87
C SER A 67 -11.04 -13.30 11.59
N LEU A 68 -11.66 -13.74 10.50
CA LEU A 68 -11.05 -13.84 9.17
C LEU A 68 -11.43 -12.62 8.33
N LEU A 69 -10.43 -11.92 7.81
CA LEU A 69 -10.55 -10.72 7.01
C LEU A 69 -9.83 -10.89 5.68
N PRO A 70 -10.12 -10.03 4.68
CA PRO A 70 -9.22 -9.87 3.53
C PRO A 70 -7.83 -9.48 4.01
N GLY A 71 -6.80 -9.87 3.29
CA GLY A 71 -5.44 -9.39 3.52
C GLY A 71 -5.38 -7.87 3.47
N LEU A 72 -4.69 -7.28 4.42
CA LEU A 72 -4.58 -5.84 4.54
C LEU A 72 -3.72 -5.24 3.42
N VAL A 73 -4.03 -4.02 3.06
CA VAL A 73 -3.30 -3.24 2.05
C VAL A 73 -2.72 -1.99 2.71
N ASP A 74 -1.43 -1.76 2.56
CA ASP A 74 -0.79 -0.50 2.89
C ASP A 74 -0.47 0.26 1.60
N ALA A 75 -1.16 1.37 1.39
CA ALA A 75 -1.09 2.14 0.15
C ALA A 75 0.01 3.22 0.16
N HIS A 76 0.85 3.27 1.19
CA HIS A 76 1.99 4.19 1.24
C HIS A 76 3.13 3.60 2.06
N THR A 77 4.14 3.08 1.39
CA THR A 77 5.33 2.50 2.03
C THR A 77 6.60 2.93 1.30
N HIS A 78 7.74 2.79 1.98
CA HIS A 78 9.10 2.93 1.44
C HIS A 78 9.93 1.72 1.85
N ILE A 79 9.88 0.66 1.04
CA ILE A 79 10.51 -0.64 1.39
C ILE A 79 12.04 -0.58 1.49
N PHE A 80 12.66 0.42 0.88
CA PHE A 80 14.13 0.62 0.88
C PHE A 80 14.62 1.53 2.01
N LEU A 81 13.72 2.22 2.73
CA LEU A 81 14.08 3.04 3.89
C LEU A 81 13.95 2.29 5.21
N GLN A 82 14.76 2.70 6.18
CA GLN A 82 14.80 2.15 7.54
C GLN A 82 14.93 3.29 8.54
N GLY A 83 13.85 4.06 8.67
CA GLY A 83 13.80 5.25 9.51
C GLY A 83 14.31 6.51 8.79
N ASN A 84 13.78 7.63 9.24
CA ASN A 84 14.16 8.98 8.83
C ASN A 84 13.87 9.94 10.00
N HIS A 85 14.31 9.54 11.22
CA HIS A 85 14.07 10.33 12.44
C HIS A 85 14.90 11.60 12.46
N ASP A 86 16.06 11.57 11.80
CA ASP A 86 16.89 12.75 11.60
C ASP A 86 17.48 12.79 10.17
N PRO A 87 17.90 13.98 9.69
CA PRO A 87 18.46 14.12 8.35
C PRO A 87 19.70 13.29 8.08
N GLY A 88 20.47 12.94 9.13
CA GLY A 88 21.66 12.10 9.00
C GLY A 88 21.31 10.67 8.63
N GLU A 89 20.29 10.09 9.24
CA GLU A 89 19.82 8.72 8.92
C GLU A 89 19.42 8.58 7.45
N TYR A 90 18.70 9.57 6.92
CA TYR A 90 18.33 9.59 5.52
C TYR A 90 19.53 9.73 4.60
N ALA A 91 20.42 10.68 4.92
CA ALA A 91 21.64 10.94 4.14
C ALA A 91 22.55 9.70 4.08
N ASP A 92 22.75 9.02 5.20
CA ASP A 92 23.57 7.81 5.28
C ASP A 92 23.02 6.71 4.37
N GLN A 93 21.71 6.50 4.33
CA GLN A 93 21.09 5.51 3.47
C GLN A 93 21.25 5.82 1.97
N ILE A 94 21.26 7.10 1.59
CA ILE A 94 21.42 7.52 0.19
C ILE A 94 22.89 7.57 -0.23
N LEU A 95 23.78 8.01 0.65
CA LEU A 95 25.16 8.36 0.29
C LEU A 95 26.19 7.29 0.70
N ALA A 96 25.92 6.54 1.76
CA ALA A 96 26.90 5.61 2.32
C ALA A 96 26.53 4.13 2.13
N GLU A 97 25.24 3.79 1.95
CA GLU A 97 24.83 2.40 1.81
C GLU A 97 24.89 1.92 0.36
N ASP A 98 25.45 0.74 0.17
CA ASP A 98 25.46 0.06 -1.14
C ASP A 98 24.01 -0.31 -1.53
N PRO A 99 23.58 -0.07 -2.80
CA PRO A 99 22.24 -0.44 -3.26
C PRO A 99 21.91 -1.92 -3.05
N ALA A 100 22.88 -2.83 -3.17
CA ALA A 100 22.64 -4.27 -2.92
C ALA A 100 22.33 -4.56 -1.46
N HIS A 101 22.94 -3.83 -0.51
CA HIS A 101 22.59 -3.90 0.91
C HIS A 101 21.14 -3.44 1.13
N ARG A 102 20.75 -2.32 0.53
CA ARG A 102 19.39 -1.78 0.64
C ARG A 102 18.35 -2.74 0.07
N VAL A 103 18.64 -3.41 -1.06
CA VAL A 103 17.77 -4.46 -1.61
C VAL A 103 17.64 -5.64 -0.64
N ALA A 104 18.75 -6.14 -0.08
CA ALA A 104 18.72 -7.24 0.89
C ALA A 104 17.89 -6.86 2.14
N ARG A 105 18.01 -5.62 2.61
CA ARG A 105 17.24 -5.08 3.73
C ARG A 105 15.74 -4.92 3.39
N ALA A 106 15.42 -4.54 2.16
CA ALA A 106 14.03 -4.45 1.70
C ALA A 106 13.31 -5.82 1.75
N VAL A 107 14.02 -6.94 1.54
CA VAL A 107 13.44 -8.29 1.73
C VAL A 107 12.98 -8.49 3.18
N ARG A 108 13.73 -7.97 4.17
CA ARG A 108 13.29 -7.98 5.58
C ARG A 108 12.02 -7.14 5.76
N SER A 109 11.96 -5.95 5.14
CA SER A 109 10.77 -5.08 5.19
C SER A 109 9.53 -5.80 4.66
N LEU A 110 9.63 -6.49 3.52
CA LEU A 110 8.54 -7.28 2.94
C LEU A 110 8.08 -8.41 3.89
N ARG A 111 9.01 -9.07 4.58
CA ARG A 111 8.68 -10.11 5.56
C ARG A 111 7.91 -9.53 6.75
N ILE A 112 8.36 -8.40 7.31
CA ILE A 112 7.68 -7.71 8.41
C ILE A 112 6.26 -7.31 8.00
N ALA A 113 6.07 -6.77 6.80
CA ALA A 113 4.74 -6.43 6.31
C ALA A 113 3.80 -7.65 6.31
N LEU A 114 4.25 -8.81 5.82
CA LEU A 114 3.46 -10.05 5.87
C LEU A 114 3.16 -10.46 7.31
N GLU A 115 4.14 -10.41 8.22
CA GLU A 115 3.97 -10.72 9.64
C GLU A 115 2.93 -9.81 10.30
N HIS A 116 2.81 -8.55 9.84
CA HIS A 116 1.77 -7.61 10.29
C HIS A 116 0.42 -7.79 9.57
N GLY A 117 0.29 -8.75 8.64
CA GLY A 117 -0.96 -9.03 7.92
C GLY A 117 -1.16 -8.23 6.64
N PHE A 118 -0.16 -7.46 6.19
CA PHE A 118 -0.24 -6.72 4.93
C PHE A 118 0.18 -7.61 3.77
N THR A 119 -0.79 -8.03 2.98
CA THR A 119 -0.58 -8.90 1.82
C THR A 119 -0.36 -8.14 0.51
N THR A 120 -0.58 -6.83 0.54
CA THR A 120 -0.33 -5.93 -0.60
C THR A 120 0.23 -4.60 -0.10
N LEU A 121 1.27 -4.09 -0.77
CA LEU A 121 1.89 -2.79 -0.52
C LEU A 121 1.90 -1.95 -1.80
N ARG A 122 1.76 -0.62 -1.65
CA ARG A 122 2.14 0.36 -2.67
C ARG A 122 3.41 1.07 -2.21
N ASP A 123 4.54 0.79 -2.87
CA ASP A 123 5.83 1.44 -2.63
C ASP A 123 5.91 2.75 -3.41
N LEU A 124 5.95 3.87 -2.71
CA LEU A 124 5.84 5.21 -3.30
C LEU A 124 7.16 5.97 -3.38
N GLY A 125 8.23 5.26 -3.62
CA GLY A 125 9.53 5.85 -3.84
C GLY A 125 10.67 5.02 -3.29
N THR A 126 11.66 4.75 -4.13
CA THR A 126 12.81 3.92 -3.77
C THR A 126 13.89 4.68 -2.99
N GLU A 127 13.74 5.99 -2.90
CA GLU A 127 14.64 6.88 -2.18
C GLU A 127 16.12 6.59 -2.50
N GLY A 128 16.45 6.72 -3.80
CA GLY A 128 17.81 6.51 -4.31
C GLY A 128 18.18 5.08 -4.72
N ALA A 129 17.30 4.08 -4.55
CA ALA A 129 17.56 2.71 -5.03
C ALA A 129 17.15 2.48 -6.51
N GLY A 130 16.90 3.54 -7.27
CA GLY A 130 16.54 3.47 -8.68
C GLY A 130 15.22 2.74 -8.92
N PHE A 131 15.24 1.69 -9.75
CA PHE A 131 14.06 0.85 -10.03
C PHE A 131 14.15 -0.54 -9.37
N ALA A 132 14.79 -0.62 -8.21
CA ALA A 132 14.94 -1.88 -7.49
C ALA A 132 13.60 -2.43 -6.97
N ASP A 133 12.60 -1.59 -6.75
CA ASP A 133 11.22 -1.96 -6.43
C ASP A 133 10.54 -2.75 -7.56
N VAL A 134 10.75 -2.37 -8.81
CA VAL A 134 10.27 -3.13 -10.00
C VAL A 134 10.89 -4.53 -10.01
N ALA A 135 12.19 -4.64 -9.69
CA ALA A 135 12.87 -5.94 -9.62
C ALA A 135 12.36 -6.79 -8.44
N LEU A 136 12.12 -6.19 -7.27
CA LEU A 136 11.55 -6.90 -6.12
C LEU A 136 10.11 -7.34 -6.38
N ARG A 137 9.29 -6.53 -7.05
CA ARG A 137 7.95 -6.94 -7.46
C ARG A 137 8.01 -8.20 -8.33
N ALA A 138 8.86 -8.20 -9.37
CA ALA A 138 9.04 -9.37 -10.23
C ALA A 138 9.49 -10.61 -9.42
N ALA A 139 10.46 -10.45 -8.51
CA ALA A 139 10.95 -11.54 -7.68
C ALA A 139 9.87 -12.13 -6.75
N VAL A 140 8.93 -11.30 -6.25
CA VAL A 140 7.79 -11.77 -5.46
C VAL A 140 6.74 -12.46 -6.36
N GLU A 141 6.51 -11.95 -7.58
CA GLU A 141 5.56 -12.53 -8.55
C GLU A 141 6.06 -13.87 -9.09
N GLU A 142 7.36 -14.01 -9.30
CA GLU A 142 8.05 -15.23 -9.72
C GLU A 142 8.31 -16.22 -8.56
N GLU A 143 7.86 -15.91 -7.37
CA GLU A 143 8.07 -16.72 -6.15
C GLU A 143 9.56 -16.97 -5.80
N VAL A 144 10.47 -16.11 -6.27
CA VAL A 144 11.90 -16.14 -5.93
C VAL A 144 12.09 -15.82 -4.45
N LEU A 145 11.24 -14.94 -3.90
CA LEU A 145 11.22 -14.63 -2.46
C LEU A 145 9.78 -14.43 -1.97
N PRO A 146 9.49 -14.76 -0.71
CA PRO A 146 8.21 -14.48 -0.10
C PRO A 146 8.06 -12.97 0.17
N GLY A 147 6.87 -12.43 -0.08
CA GLY A 147 6.56 -11.03 0.17
C GLY A 147 5.10 -10.70 -0.15
N PRO A 148 4.60 -9.54 0.26
CA PRO A 148 3.30 -9.03 -0.17
C PRO A 148 3.31 -8.77 -1.67
N ARG A 149 2.14 -8.62 -2.28
CA ARG A 149 2.02 -8.07 -3.64
C ARG A 149 2.50 -6.64 -3.64
N LEU A 150 3.23 -6.25 -4.67
CA LEU A 150 3.76 -4.89 -4.78
C LEU A 150 3.10 -4.15 -5.95
N GLN A 151 2.73 -2.90 -5.71
CA GLN A 151 2.62 -1.85 -6.71
C GLN A 151 3.71 -0.83 -6.45
N VAL A 152 4.41 -0.41 -7.47
CA VAL A 152 5.68 0.31 -7.34
C VAL A 152 5.70 1.59 -8.16
N ALA A 153 6.39 2.60 -7.65
CA ALA A 153 6.51 3.90 -8.31
C ALA A 153 7.91 4.21 -8.86
N GLY A 154 8.92 3.41 -8.51
CA GLY A 154 10.30 3.77 -8.84
C GLY A 154 10.78 5.00 -8.05
N PRO A 155 11.72 5.79 -8.58
CA PRO A 155 12.12 7.05 -7.97
C PRO A 155 10.96 8.07 -7.98
N ALA A 156 10.60 8.63 -6.84
CA ALA A 156 9.68 9.76 -6.80
C ALA A 156 10.21 10.94 -7.61
N ILE A 157 9.32 11.76 -8.20
CA ILE A 157 9.71 12.91 -9.04
C ILE A 157 9.65 14.18 -8.21
N GLY A 158 10.76 14.94 -8.21
CA GLY A 158 10.89 16.27 -7.60
C GLY A 158 11.36 17.30 -8.61
N ALA A 159 11.01 18.56 -8.40
CA ALA A 159 11.67 19.66 -9.11
C ALA A 159 13.13 19.79 -8.60
N THR A 160 14.02 20.31 -9.43
CA THR A 160 15.44 20.48 -9.04
C THR A 160 15.57 21.18 -7.70
N HIS A 161 16.33 20.58 -6.79
CA HIS A 161 16.58 21.03 -5.41
C HIS A 161 15.34 21.12 -4.48
N SER A 162 14.18 20.60 -4.88
CA SER A 162 13.00 20.58 -4.00
C SER A 162 13.08 19.50 -2.92
N TYR A 163 13.92 18.49 -3.10
CA TYR A 163 14.14 17.36 -2.19
C TYR A 163 15.64 17.15 -1.99
N ALA A 164 16.28 18.09 -1.31
CA ALA A 164 17.74 18.10 -1.12
C ALA A 164 18.14 17.41 0.19
N ILE A 165 19.29 16.74 0.17
CA ILE A 165 19.95 16.31 1.40
C ILE A 165 20.48 17.56 2.11
N SER A 166 20.03 17.79 3.33
CA SER A 166 20.40 18.99 4.13
C SER A 166 21.67 18.79 4.96
N ASN A 167 22.18 19.88 5.52
CA ASN A 167 23.31 19.92 6.46
C ASN A 167 24.70 19.66 5.85
N TYR A 168 24.83 19.76 4.52
CA TYR A 168 26.11 19.69 3.82
C TYR A 168 26.47 21.04 3.19
N ARG A 169 27.72 21.18 2.77
CA ARG A 169 28.19 22.38 2.07
C ARG A 169 27.43 22.53 0.75
N SER A 170 27.00 23.74 0.44
CA SER A 170 26.21 24.07 -0.76
C SER A 170 26.97 23.92 -2.09
N ASP A 171 28.30 23.81 -2.04
CA ASP A 171 29.16 23.59 -3.21
C ASP A 171 29.40 22.10 -3.53
N TRP A 172 28.80 21.19 -2.75
CA TRP A 172 28.85 19.76 -3.01
C TRP A 172 27.60 19.30 -3.75
N ALA A 173 27.79 18.51 -4.81
CA ALA A 173 26.72 17.83 -5.51
C ALA A 173 26.61 16.38 -5.00
N PHE A 174 25.45 16.03 -4.52
CA PHE A 174 25.14 14.70 -4.01
C PHE A 174 24.10 14.02 -4.89
N PRO A 175 24.08 12.67 -4.95
CA PRO A 175 22.88 11.95 -5.33
C PRO A 175 21.71 12.36 -4.44
N VAL A 176 20.53 12.49 -5.02
CA VAL A 176 19.29 12.74 -4.28
C VAL A 176 18.40 11.51 -4.34
N GLY A 177 17.50 11.34 -3.36
CA GLY A 177 16.59 10.20 -3.28
C GLY A 177 15.53 10.15 -4.38
N VAL A 178 15.40 11.21 -5.18
CA VAL A 178 14.34 11.43 -6.17
C VAL A 178 14.90 11.57 -7.59
N ALA A 179 14.01 11.46 -8.57
CA ALA A 179 14.29 11.83 -9.95
C ALA A 179 13.97 13.32 -10.15
N GLU A 180 14.97 14.15 -10.40
CA GLU A 180 14.77 15.57 -10.64
C GLU A 180 14.45 15.86 -12.11
N CYS A 181 13.49 16.75 -12.34
CA CYS A 181 13.19 17.30 -13.66
C CYS A 181 12.62 18.70 -13.56
N ASP A 182 12.84 19.51 -14.60
CA ASP A 182 12.32 20.86 -14.75
C ASP A 182 11.79 21.10 -16.16
N GLY A 183 10.84 21.99 -16.26
CA GLY A 183 10.19 22.37 -17.51
C GLY A 183 9.30 21.26 -18.05
N VAL A 184 8.32 21.63 -18.88
CA VAL A 184 7.32 20.73 -19.48
C VAL A 184 7.99 19.53 -20.18
N GLU A 185 9.04 19.76 -20.97
CA GLU A 185 9.73 18.69 -21.70
C GLU A 185 10.58 17.78 -20.80
N GLY A 186 11.15 18.32 -19.72
CA GLY A 186 11.84 17.54 -18.69
C GLY A 186 10.88 16.60 -17.98
N CYS A 187 9.75 17.13 -17.50
CA CYS A 187 8.68 16.37 -16.85
C CYS A 187 8.13 15.25 -17.77
N ARG A 188 7.80 15.58 -19.01
CA ARG A 188 7.35 14.60 -20.01
C ARG A 188 8.35 13.45 -20.22
N ARG A 189 9.62 13.79 -20.35
CA ARG A 189 10.69 12.80 -20.54
C ARG A 189 10.83 11.89 -19.34
N GLU A 190 10.77 12.44 -18.13
CA GLU A 190 10.93 11.67 -16.90
C GLU A 190 9.78 10.68 -16.70
N VAL A 191 8.53 11.12 -16.84
CA VAL A 191 7.37 10.20 -16.73
C VAL A 191 7.46 9.07 -17.74
N ARG A 192 7.79 9.38 -19.02
CA ARG A 192 8.00 8.34 -20.05
C ARG A 192 9.13 7.38 -19.72
N ARG A 193 10.21 7.88 -19.10
CA ARG A 193 11.30 7.04 -18.61
C ARG A 193 10.79 6.05 -17.55
N GLN A 194 10.00 6.50 -16.59
CA GLN A 194 9.47 5.65 -15.55
C GLN A 194 8.47 4.62 -16.11
N ILE A 195 7.56 5.04 -17.00
CA ILE A 195 6.66 4.12 -17.72
C ILE A 195 7.46 3.02 -18.43
N SER A 196 8.54 3.38 -19.12
CA SER A 196 9.39 2.41 -19.83
C SER A 196 10.11 1.42 -18.91
N ARG A 197 10.20 1.72 -17.62
CA ARG A 197 10.79 0.84 -16.59
C ARG A 197 9.76 -0.08 -15.95
N GLY A 198 8.48 0.10 -16.27
CA GLY A 198 7.41 -0.78 -15.81
C GLY A 198 6.93 -0.49 -14.39
N VAL A 199 6.96 0.78 -13.96
CA VAL A 199 6.32 1.19 -12.71
C VAL A 199 4.80 1.10 -12.83
N ASP A 200 4.08 1.01 -11.71
CA ASP A 200 2.62 0.95 -11.65
C ASP A 200 2.00 2.33 -11.35
N TRP A 201 2.78 3.21 -10.73
CA TRP A 201 2.40 4.54 -10.28
C TRP A 201 3.46 5.57 -10.63
N ILE A 202 3.06 6.83 -10.72
CA ILE A 202 3.96 7.99 -10.67
C ILE A 202 3.80 8.65 -9.29
N LYS A 203 4.90 8.84 -8.57
CA LYS A 203 4.93 9.61 -7.32
C LYS A 203 5.57 10.97 -7.58
N VAL A 204 4.91 12.04 -7.12
CA VAL A 204 5.42 13.42 -7.24
C VAL A 204 5.46 14.12 -5.88
N TYR A 205 6.46 14.95 -5.65
CA TYR A 205 6.54 15.86 -4.52
C TYR A 205 6.00 17.23 -4.94
N VAL A 206 4.83 17.63 -4.43
CA VAL A 206 4.19 18.92 -4.78
C VAL A 206 4.39 20.00 -3.72
N THR A 207 5.01 19.63 -2.62
CA THR A 207 5.40 20.56 -1.55
C THR A 207 6.85 20.34 -1.17
N SER A 208 7.53 21.41 -0.78
CA SER A 208 8.90 21.38 -0.26
C SER A 208 8.92 21.87 1.19
N GLY A 209 9.92 21.42 1.96
CA GLY A 209 10.12 21.88 3.34
C GLY A 209 10.66 23.30 3.48
N THR A 210 10.82 24.05 2.37
CA THR A 210 11.41 25.39 2.37
C THR A 210 10.34 26.47 2.35
N GLY A 211 10.57 27.57 3.08
CA GLY A 211 9.66 28.71 3.10
C GLY A 211 8.31 28.44 3.76
N VAL A 212 8.26 27.48 4.66
CA VAL A 212 7.04 27.11 5.38
C VAL A 212 6.53 28.26 6.22
N ARG A 213 5.24 28.56 6.09
CA ARG A 213 4.52 29.59 6.85
C ARG A 213 3.14 29.07 7.21
N VAL A 214 2.43 29.77 8.06
CA VAL A 214 1.00 29.56 8.31
C VAL A 214 0.23 30.64 7.55
N ASP A 215 -0.77 30.24 6.77
CA ASP A 215 -1.62 31.16 6.03
C ASP A 215 -2.67 31.86 6.93
N GLU A 216 -3.49 32.73 6.35
CA GLU A 216 -4.53 33.50 7.08
C GLU A 216 -5.61 32.59 7.69
N ASP A 217 -5.82 31.42 7.12
CA ASP A 217 -6.81 30.43 7.58
C ASP A 217 -6.22 29.41 8.55
N GLY A 218 -4.92 29.54 8.90
CA GLY A 218 -4.24 28.67 9.86
C GLY A 218 -3.65 27.40 9.28
N TYR A 219 -3.60 27.25 7.95
CA TYR A 219 -2.99 26.09 7.30
C TYR A 219 -1.48 26.31 7.07
N SER A 220 -0.72 25.22 7.19
CA SER A 220 0.66 25.20 6.73
C SER A 220 0.72 25.44 5.23
N ASP A 221 1.58 26.36 4.81
CA ASP A 221 1.76 26.70 3.40
C ASP A 221 3.23 26.93 3.07
N SER A 222 3.60 26.69 1.81
CA SER A 222 4.93 26.95 1.25
C SER A 222 4.84 27.17 -0.25
N PRO A 223 5.81 27.89 -0.85
CA PRO A 223 5.86 27.99 -2.30
C PRO A 223 5.93 26.59 -2.93
N PRO A 224 5.04 26.26 -3.89
CA PRO A 224 5.10 24.99 -4.59
C PRO A 224 6.37 24.93 -5.47
N PRO A 225 7.03 23.77 -5.58
CA PRO A 225 8.25 23.63 -6.39
C PRO A 225 7.96 23.60 -7.90
N TRP A 226 6.71 23.45 -8.30
CA TRP A 226 6.27 23.32 -9.67
C TRP A 226 5.51 24.54 -10.17
N THR A 227 5.60 24.84 -11.46
CA THR A 227 4.55 25.59 -12.15
C THR A 227 3.37 24.68 -12.43
N MET A 228 2.19 25.26 -12.62
CA MET A 228 0.99 24.49 -12.98
C MET A 228 1.18 23.71 -14.29
N ALA A 229 1.89 24.28 -15.26
CA ALA A 229 2.16 23.63 -16.55
C ALA A 229 3.05 22.38 -16.42
N GLU A 230 4.03 22.40 -15.54
CA GLU A 230 4.89 21.25 -15.25
C GLU A 230 4.08 20.14 -14.55
N LEU A 231 3.38 20.49 -13.47
CA LEU A 231 2.59 19.53 -12.71
C LEU A 231 1.47 18.89 -13.57
N GLN A 232 0.76 19.70 -14.37
CA GLN A 232 -0.24 19.19 -15.31
C GLN A 232 0.39 18.23 -16.32
N THR A 233 1.60 18.53 -16.81
CA THR A 233 2.32 17.64 -17.74
C THR A 233 2.68 16.30 -17.10
N LEU A 234 3.13 16.30 -15.83
CA LEU A 234 3.41 15.05 -15.10
C LEU A 234 2.16 14.17 -15.02
N VAL A 235 1.02 14.77 -14.66
CA VAL A 235 -0.26 14.06 -14.54
C VAL A 235 -0.76 13.58 -15.90
N ASP A 236 -0.82 14.44 -16.90
CA ASP A 236 -1.35 14.10 -18.24
C ASP A 236 -0.58 12.94 -18.87
N VAL A 237 0.77 13.01 -18.84
CA VAL A 237 1.60 11.97 -19.45
C VAL A 237 1.52 10.65 -18.69
N ALA A 238 1.35 10.68 -17.35
CA ALA A 238 1.10 9.48 -16.55
C ALA A 238 -0.25 8.84 -16.93
N HIS A 239 -1.30 9.64 -17.00
CA HIS A 239 -2.66 9.19 -17.36
C HIS A 239 -2.73 8.70 -18.82
N GLU A 240 -2.08 9.38 -19.78
CA GLU A 240 -1.92 8.89 -21.16
C GLU A 240 -1.24 7.51 -21.20
N GLY A 241 -0.29 7.26 -20.30
CA GLY A 241 0.38 5.98 -20.12
C GLY A 241 -0.42 4.94 -19.33
N GLY A 242 -1.63 5.28 -18.86
CA GLY A 242 -2.50 4.42 -18.06
C GLY A 242 -2.13 4.32 -16.59
N LEU A 243 -1.15 5.11 -16.11
CA LEU A 243 -0.69 5.13 -14.72
C LEU A 243 -1.43 6.18 -13.90
N ALA A 244 -1.59 5.91 -12.61
CA ALA A 244 -2.09 6.85 -11.63
C ALA A 244 -0.95 7.68 -11.01
N VAL A 245 -1.30 8.85 -10.45
CA VAL A 245 -0.36 9.78 -9.83
C VAL A 245 -0.67 9.93 -8.34
N ALA A 246 0.34 9.69 -7.50
CA ALA A 246 0.30 9.94 -6.06
C ALA A 246 1.13 11.19 -5.73
N ALA A 247 0.54 12.15 -5.00
CA ALA A 247 1.18 13.43 -4.70
C ALA A 247 1.48 13.59 -3.21
N HIS A 248 2.77 13.69 -2.83
CA HIS A 248 3.16 14.16 -1.51
C HIS A 248 2.74 15.61 -1.35
N ALA A 249 1.87 15.91 -0.40
CA ALA A 249 1.30 17.24 -0.21
C ALA A 249 1.10 17.58 1.26
N MET A 250 1.96 18.46 1.80
CA MET A 250 1.96 18.87 3.20
C MET A 250 1.72 20.39 3.38
N ALA A 251 1.54 21.13 2.28
CA ALA A 251 1.28 22.57 2.29
C ALA A 251 0.08 22.89 1.39
N ALA A 252 -0.72 23.87 1.80
CA ALA A 252 -2.04 24.11 1.21
C ALA A 252 -1.99 24.48 -0.27
N THR A 253 -1.11 25.40 -0.68
CA THR A 253 -1.01 25.82 -2.09
C THR A 253 -0.58 24.68 -3.00
N GLY A 254 0.41 23.86 -2.59
CA GLY A 254 0.83 22.68 -3.35
C GLY A 254 -0.28 21.64 -3.44
N THR A 255 -1.04 21.44 -2.37
CA THR A 255 -2.20 20.52 -2.36
C THR A 255 -3.30 21.00 -3.31
N ASP A 256 -3.63 22.30 -3.31
CA ASP A 256 -4.60 22.87 -4.23
C ASP A 256 -4.18 22.68 -5.69
N MET A 257 -2.90 22.87 -5.99
CA MET A 257 -2.33 22.66 -7.32
C MET A 257 -2.39 21.18 -7.75
N ALA A 258 -2.07 20.25 -6.85
CA ALA A 258 -2.14 18.81 -7.13
C ALA A 258 -3.58 18.37 -7.46
N VAL A 259 -4.56 18.84 -6.67
CA VAL A 259 -5.98 18.59 -6.91
C VAL A 259 -6.44 19.21 -8.22
N ALA A 260 -5.99 20.43 -8.52
CA ALA A 260 -6.31 21.09 -9.80
C ALA A 260 -5.73 20.35 -11.01
N ALA A 261 -4.50 19.83 -10.89
CA ALA A 261 -3.85 19.01 -11.92
C ALA A 261 -4.50 17.64 -12.11
N GLY A 262 -5.29 17.16 -11.14
CA GLY A 262 -6.03 15.91 -11.26
C GLY A 262 -5.21 14.66 -10.87
N VAL A 263 -4.40 14.74 -9.83
CA VAL A 263 -3.74 13.55 -9.25
C VAL A 263 -4.78 12.54 -8.74
N ASP A 264 -4.40 11.28 -8.55
CA ASP A 264 -5.32 10.22 -8.10
C ASP A 264 -5.35 10.07 -6.57
N SER A 265 -4.26 10.42 -5.88
CA SER A 265 -4.22 10.45 -4.41
C SER A 265 -3.35 11.59 -3.88
N ILE A 266 -3.77 12.12 -2.72
CA ILE A 266 -3.02 13.04 -1.88
C ILE A 266 -2.45 12.22 -0.73
N GLU A 267 -1.14 12.24 -0.59
CA GLU A 267 -0.40 11.59 0.47
C GLU A 267 -0.14 12.58 1.61
N HIS A 268 -0.30 12.15 2.86
CA HIS A 268 -0.24 12.95 4.09
C HIS A 268 -1.40 13.94 4.22
N GLY A 269 -1.55 14.89 3.30
CA GLY A 269 -2.65 15.84 3.27
C GLY A 269 -2.78 16.69 4.53
N THR A 270 -1.64 17.17 5.08
CA THR A 270 -1.64 17.89 6.37
C THR A 270 -2.29 19.28 6.30
N ALA A 271 -2.46 19.85 5.11
CA ALA A 271 -3.01 21.17 4.89
C ALA A 271 -4.06 21.19 3.77
N ILE A 272 -5.22 20.53 4.00
CA ILE A 272 -6.34 20.47 3.06
C ILE A 272 -7.44 21.43 3.51
N ARG A 273 -7.68 22.50 2.72
CA ARG A 273 -8.77 23.45 2.95
C ARG A 273 -10.12 22.82 2.63
N PRO A 274 -11.25 23.34 3.19
CA PRO A 274 -12.59 22.81 2.88
C PRO A 274 -12.90 22.78 1.38
N ALA A 275 -12.58 23.85 0.64
CA ALA A 275 -12.81 23.92 -0.80
C ALA A 275 -12.03 22.85 -1.57
N THR A 276 -10.78 22.61 -1.18
CA THR A 276 -9.90 21.58 -1.74
C THR A 276 -10.46 20.18 -1.47
N ALA A 277 -10.96 19.93 -0.24
CA ALA A 277 -11.59 18.66 0.11
C ALA A 277 -12.84 18.39 -0.74
N TYR A 278 -13.70 19.39 -0.98
CA TYR A 278 -14.83 19.24 -1.89
C TYR A 278 -14.41 18.94 -3.33
N ALA A 279 -13.37 19.63 -3.84
CA ALA A 279 -12.84 19.34 -5.17
C ALA A 279 -12.21 17.93 -5.26
N MET A 280 -11.57 17.44 -4.21
CA MET A 280 -11.10 16.04 -4.12
C MET A 280 -12.27 15.06 -4.21
N ALA A 281 -13.33 15.27 -3.45
CA ALA A 281 -14.51 14.41 -3.44
C ALA A 281 -15.20 14.35 -4.81
N GLU A 282 -15.39 15.50 -5.45
CA GLU A 282 -16.00 15.59 -6.80
C GLU A 282 -15.19 14.84 -7.86
N ARG A 283 -13.86 14.84 -7.73
CA ARG A 283 -12.95 14.20 -8.69
C ARG A 283 -12.59 12.76 -8.31
N GLY A 284 -13.04 12.27 -7.15
CA GLY A 284 -12.69 10.95 -6.64
C GLY A 284 -11.23 10.80 -6.21
N ILE A 285 -10.55 11.91 -5.90
CA ILE A 285 -9.17 11.92 -5.42
C ILE A 285 -9.14 11.41 -3.98
N ALA A 286 -8.36 10.38 -3.70
CA ALA A 286 -8.27 9.79 -2.36
C ALA A 286 -7.29 10.56 -1.46
N LEU A 287 -7.54 10.52 -0.14
CA LEU A 287 -6.57 10.89 0.88
C LEU A 287 -5.93 9.63 1.48
N VAL A 288 -4.59 9.58 1.51
CA VAL A 288 -3.81 8.58 2.23
C VAL A 288 -3.08 9.30 3.36
N PRO A 289 -3.61 9.33 4.59
CA PRO A 289 -3.22 10.30 5.60
C PRO A 289 -1.90 10.00 6.31
N THR A 290 -1.44 8.75 6.33
CA THR A 290 -0.14 8.34 6.93
C THR A 290 0.09 8.88 8.35
N LEU A 291 -0.94 8.79 9.19
CA LEU A 291 -0.95 9.41 10.52
C LEU A 291 0.17 8.89 11.42
N LEU A 292 0.56 7.64 11.23
CA LEU A 292 1.59 7.00 12.04
C LEU A 292 2.97 7.65 11.87
N ALA A 293 3.27 8.17 10.67
CA ALA A 293 4.54 8.85 10.38
C ALA A 293 4.52 10.34 10.80
N LEU A 294 3.35 10.92 11.07
CA LEU A 294 3.24 12.35 11.38
C LEU A 294 3.44 12.62 12.89
N ARG A 295 4.26 13.62 13.21
CA ARG A 295 4.47 14.05 14.60
C ARG A 295 3.21 14.69 15.20
N GLU A 296 2.45 15.41 14.38
CA GLU A 296 1.20 16.08 14.77
C GLU A 296 0.08 15.65 13.83
N GLN A 297 -1.06 15.28 14.42
CA GLN A 297 -2.20 14.79 13.66
C GLN A 297 -2.91 15.94 12.93
N PRO A 298 -3.13 15.86 11.61
CA PRO A 298 -3.75 16.90 10.81
C PRO A 298 -5.29 16.90 10.97
N ARG A 299 -5.78 17.05 12.21
CA ARG A 299 -7.20 16.89 12.57
C ARG A 299 -8.12 17.73 11.69
N GLN A 300 -7.80 19.01 11.46
CA GLN A 300 -8.64 19.91 10.68
C GLN A 300 -8.75 19.42 9.22
N SER A 301 -7.62 19.11 8.58
CA SER A 301 -7.57 18.61 7.20
C SER A 301 -8.32 17.29 7.06
N PHE A 302 -8.12 16.37 8.00
CA PHE A 302 -8.80 15.09 8.02
C PHE A 302 -10.33 15.26 8.15
N GLN A 303 -10.78 16.14 9.05
CA GLN A 303 -12.22 16.44 9.21
C GLN A 303 -12.81 17.12 7.98
N ASN A 304 -12.09 18.03 7.33
CA ASN A 304 -12.51 18.63 6.07
C ASN A 304 -12.76 17.56 4.99
N CYS A 305 -11.83 16.60 4.86
CA CYS A 305 -11.96 15.48 3.94
C CYS A 305 -13.16 14.58 4.28
N ARG A 306 -13.34 14.25 5.56
CA ARG A 306 -14.50 13.45 5.99
C ARG A 306 -15.83 14.15 5.70
N ALA A 307 -15.93 15.44 6.03
CA ALA A 307 -17.12 16.25 5.80
C ALA A 307 -17.49 16.37 4.31
N ALA A 308 -16.48 16.44 3.44
CA ALA A 308 -16.65 16.49 1.99
C ALA A 308 -16.94 15.12 1.35
N GLY A 309 -16.73 14.01 2.07
CA GLY A 309 -16.90 12.66 1.54
C GLY A 309 -15.70 12.17 0.70
N VAL A 310 -14.51 12.71 0.94
CA VAL A 310 -13.27 12.25 0.30
C VAL A 310 -13.00 10.78 0.66
N PRO A 311 -12.68 9.91 -0.31
CA PRO A 311 -12.25 8.55 -0.02
C PRO A 311 -10.99 8.54 0.86
N ILE A 312 -11.07 7.96 2.06
CA ILE A 312 -9.91 7.76 2.95
C ILE A 312 -9.37 6.36 2.72
N VAL A 313 -8.08 6.27 2.43
CA VAL A 313 -7.37 5.02 2.18
C VAL A 313 -6.22 4.88 3.17
N PHE A 314 -6.06 3.68 3.69
CA PHE A 314 -5.00 3.33 4.63
C PHE A 314 -3.62 3.41 3.97
N GLY A 315 -2.67 4.00 4.67
CA GLY A 315 -1.25 4.02 4.33
C GLY A 315 -0.45 4.56 5.50
N THR A 316 0.74 4.02 5.74
CA THR A 316 1.50 4.29 6.96
C THR A 316 2.71 5.18 6.76
N ASP A 317 3.26 5.23 5.56
CA ASP A 317 4.57 5.83 5.27
C ASP A 317 5.71 5.13 6.03
N VAL A 318 5.56 3.80 6.27
CA VAL A 318 6.61 3.00 6.88
C VAL A 318 7.87 3.00 6.00
N GLY A 319 9.00 3.19 6.65
CA GLY A 319 10.27 3.59 6.03
C GLY A 319 10.67 4.99 6.49
N ALA A 320 9.71 5.91 6.68
CA ALA A 320 9.94 7.16 7.43
C ALA A 320 10.19 6.88 8.93
N PHE A 321 9.67 5.79 9.45
CA PHE A 321 10.04 5.18 10.73
C PHE A 321 10.52 3.74 10.49
N TYR A 322 11.17 3.10 11.49
CA TYR A 322 11.69 1.75 11.32
C TYR A 322 10.57 0.73 11.13
N TRP A 323 10.78 -0.25 10.25
CA TRP A 323 9.80 -1.29 9.93
C TRP A 323 9.37 -2.14 11.12
N ASP A 324 10.18 -2.24 12.15
CA ASP A 324 9.94 -2.96 13.41
C ASP A 324 9.67 -2.04 14.62
N GLU A 325 9.51 -0.72 14.38
CA GLU A 325 9.22 0.23 15.45
C GLU A 325 7.76 0.15 15.91
N PHE A 326 6.85 0.04 14.92
CA PHE A 326 5.41 -0.08 15.15
C PHE A 326 4.82 -1.16 14.26
N ASN A 327 3.76 -1.82 14.74
CA ASN A 327 2.90 -2.59 13.84
C ASN A 327 2.12 -1.60 12.95
N GLN A 328 2.17 -1.78 11.64
CA GLN A 328 1.49 -0.92 10.66
C GLN A 328 -0.02 -0.79 10.95
N ALA A 329 -0.67 -1.85 11.49
CA ALA A 329 -2.10 -1.82 11.84
C ALA A 329 -2.47 -0.78 12.91
N ARG A 330 -1.47 -0.18 13.62
CA ARG A 330 -1.70 0.95 14.53
C ARG A 330 -2.27 2.18 13.82
N GLU A 331 -2.02 2.36 12.55
CA GLU A 331 -2.66 3.41 11.74
C GLU A 331 -4.20 3.34 11.82
N LEU A 332 -4.79 2.13 11.92
CA LEU A 332 -6.24 1.95 12.08
C LEU A 332 -6.76 2.58 13.36
N GLU A 333 -6.00 2.51 14.46
CA GLU A 333 -6.38 3.15 15.72
C GLU A 333 -6.38 4.67 15.57
N LEU A 334 -5.37 5.25 14.93
CA LEU A 334 -5.29 6.68 14.67
C LEU A 334 -6.45 7.17 13.79
N LEU A 335 -6.84 6.39 12.78
CA LEU A 335 -8.02 6.69 11.96
C LEU A 335 -9.31 6.70 12.80
N VAL A 336 -9.45 5.76 13.75
CA VAL A 336 -10.59 5.73 14.68
C VAL A 336 -10.53 6.90 15.67
N GLU A 337 -9.38 7.27 16.20
CA GLU A 337 -9.18 8.44 17.05
C GLU A 337 -9.55 9.76 16.34
N LEU A 338 -9.37 9.81 15.00
CA LEU A 338 -9.81 10.93 14.17
C LEU A 338 -11.29 10.85 13.75
N GLY A 339 -12.05 9.87 14.25
CA GLY A 339 -13.51 9.81 14.12
C GLY A 339 -14.04 8.84 13.07
N MET A 340 -13.22 7.95 12.50
CA MET A 340 -13.73 6.81 11.73
C MET A 340 -14.31 5.75 12.68
N THR A 341 -15.31 5.02 12.23
CA THR A 341 -15.72 3.78 12.90
C THR A 341 -14.70 2.67 12.62
N PRO A 342 -14.61 1.63 13.47
CA PRO A 342 -13.77 0.46 13.18
C PRO A 342 -14.01 -0.14 11.79
N ALA A 343 -15.27 -0.23 11.37
CA ALA A 343 -15.62 -0.75 10.04
C ALA A 343 -15.10 0.14 8.90
N GLU A 344 -15.18 1.47 9.04
CA GLU A 344 -14.61 2.42 8.06
C GLU A 344 -13.08 2.31 8.01
N ALA A 345 -12.42 2.23 9.16
CA ALA A 345 -10.97 2.08 9.23
C ALA A 345 -10.50 0.78 8.56
N ILE A 346 -11.13 -0.36 8.85
CA ILE A 346 -10.81 -1.63 8.18
C ILE A 346 -11.09 -1.55 6.68
N ARG A 347 -12.19 -0.93 6.29
CA ARG A 347 -12.52 -0.73 4.88
C ARG A 347 -11.46 0.10 4.16
N SER A 348 -10.84 1.09 4.82
CA SER A 348 -9.75 1.89 4.23
C SER A 348 -8.53 1.05 3.88
N ALA A 349 -8.23 -0.01 4.65
CA ALA A 349 -7.13 -0.94 4.44
C ALA A 349 -7.51 -2.18 3.60
N THR A 350 -8.72 -2.23 3.07
CA THR A 350 -9.25 -3.38 2.31
C THR A 350 -9.91 -2.91 1.02
N VAL A 351 -11.23 -2.79 0.98
CA VAL A 351 -12.01 -2.44 -0.22
C VAL A 351 -11.62 -1.09 -0.80
N ALA A 352 -11.43 -0.06 0.03
CA ALA A 352 -11.08 1.27 -0.47
C ALA A 352 -9.64 1.30 -1.02
N ALA A 353 -8.71 0.62 -0.36
CA ALA A 353 -7.35 0.48 -0.87
C ALA A 353 -7.31 -0.32 -2.18
N ALA A 354 -8.04 -1.42 -2.28
CA ALA A 354 -8.16 -2.18 -3.52
C ALA A 354 -8.72 -1.33 -4.67
N ALA A 355 -9.69 -0.44 -4.39
CA ALA A 355 -10.25 0.48 -5.38
C ALA A 355 -9.20 1.50 -5.84
N LEU A 356 -8.46 2.14 -4.91
CA LEU A 356 -7.37 3.07 -5.24
C LEU A 356 -6.30 2.40 -6.09
N LEU A 357 -5.92 1.17 -5.75
CA LEU A 357 -4.94 0.38 -6.50
C LEU A 357 -5.48 -0.17 -7.84
N ARG A 358 -6.71 0.17 -8.22
CA ARG A 358 -7.41 -0.33 -9.44
C ARG A 358 -7.49 -1.86 -9.48
N ARG A 359 -7.64 -2.49 -8.28
CA ARG A 359 -7.74 -3.94 -8.07
C ARG A 359 -9.05 -4.35 -7.39
N ALA A 360 -10.09 -3.50 -7.49
CA ALA A 360 -11.41 -3.81 -6.97
C ALA A 360 -11.97 -5.12 -7.57
N GLY A 361 -12.58 -5.96 -6.72
CA GLY A 361 -13.05 -7.30 -7.10
C GLY A 361 -11.95 -8.37 -7.17
N GLU A 362 -10.69 -7.98 -7.14
CA GLU A 362 -9.55 -8.91 -7.07
C GLU A 362 -8.94 -8.96 -5.66
N LEU A 363 -8.89 -7.82 -4.97
CA LEU A 363 -8.33 -7.66 -3.62
C LEU A 363 -9.35 -7.00 -2.70
N GLY A 364 -9.13 -7.09 -1.40
CA GLY A 364 -9.79 -6.30 -0.37
C GLY A 364 -11.17 -6.81 0.05
N ASP A 365 -11.65 -7.93 -0.49
CA ASP A 365 -12.93 -8.52 -0.09
C ASP A 365 -12.89 -10.05 -0.15
N ILE A 366 -13.79 -10.73 0.59
CA ILE A 366 -13.92 -12.19 0.62
C ILE A 366 -15.12 -12.59 -0.24
N THR A 367 -14.93 -12.53 -1.56
CA THR A 367 -15.97 -12.84 -2.55
C THR A 367 -15.44 -13.83 -3.59
N ALA A 368 -16.37 -14.57 -4.23
CA ALA A 368 -15.99 -15.50 -5.29
C ALA A 368 -15.25 -14.80 -6.43
N GLY A 369 -14.14 -15.39 -6.87
CA GLY A 369 -13.24 -14.85 -7.89
C GLY A 369 -12.12 -13.97 -7.35
N ALA A 370 -12.24 -13.42 -6.16
CA ALA A 370 -11.19 -12.63 -5.52
C ALA A 370 -9.95 -13.51 -5.19
N ARG A 371 -8.80 -12.90 -5.07
CA ARG A 371 -7.59 -13.58 -4.60
C ARG A 371 -7.76 -14.04 -3.16
N ALA A 372 -7.26 -15.20 -2.86
CA ALA A 372 -7.25 -15.74 -1.51
C ALA A 372 -6.07 -15.15 -0.70
N ASP A 373 -6.08 -13.84 -0.58
CA ASP A 373 -5.19 -13.07 0.30
C ASP A 373 -6.01 -12.74 1.55
N LEU A 374 -5.71 -13.42 2.65
CA LEU A 374 -6.56 -13.45 3.84
C LEU A 374 -5.70 -13.33 5.10
N VAL A 375 -6.25 -12.72 6.14
CA VAL A 375 -5.62 -12.66 7.46
C VAL A 375 -6.62 -13.07 8.53
N ALA A 376 -6.11 -13.67 9.61
CA ALA A 376 -6.93 -13.90 10.78
C ALA A 376 -6.23 -13.38 12.05
N CYS A 377 -7.04 -12.87 12.96
CA CYS A 377 -6.60 -12.39 14.26
C CYS A 377 -7.53 -12.88 15.37
N PRO A 378 -7.04 -13.02 16.60
CA PRO A 378 -7.90 -13.22 17.75
C PRO A 378 -8.76 -11.97 18.01
N GLY A 379 -9.96 -12.15 18.61
CA GLY A 379 -10.83 -11.04 18.96
C GLY A 379 -11.77 -10.57 17.85
N ASP A 380 -12.31 -9.37 18.00
CA ASP A 380 -13.32 -8.77 17.12
C ASP A 380 -12.90 -7.38 16.68
N PRO A 381 -12.25 -7.23 15.51
CA PRO A 381 -11.75 -5.94 15.03
C PRO A 381 -12.84 -4.92 14.66
N LEU A 382 -14.10 -5.33 14.49
CA LEU A 382 -15.21 -4.37 14.35
C LEU A 382 -15.58 -3.70 15.69
N ARG A 383 -15.12 -4.27 16.82
CA ARG A 383 -15.25 -3.66 18.15
C ARG A 383 -13.99 -2.91 18.56
N ASP A 384 -12.83 -3.49 18.26
CA ASP A 384 -11.54 -2.94 18.61
C ASP A 384 -10.52 -3.24 17.51
N VAL A 385 -10.18 -2.23 16.72
CA VAL A 385 -9.23 -2.36 15.60
C VAL A 385 -7.82 -2.71 16.05
N ALA A 386 -7.45 -2.43 17.32
CA ALA A 386 -6.14 -2.79 17.87
C ALA A 386 -5.89 -4.31 17.83
N THR A 387 -6.93 -5.13 17.78
CA THR A 387 -6.81 -6.58 17.61
C THR A 387 -6.11 -6.97 16.31
N LEU A 388 -6.11 -6.11 15.30
CA LEU A 388 -5.39 -6.34 14.04
C LEU A 388 -3.87 -6.22 14.17
N GLN A 389 -3.35 -5.65 15.26
CA GLN A 389 -1.93 -5.74 15.58
C GLN A 389 -1.50 -7.15 16.03
N ALA A 390 -2.46 -8.03 16.33
CA ALA A 390 -2.24 -9.41 16.73
C ALA A 390 -2.64 -10.42 15.64
N VAL A 391 -2.53 -10.04 14.36
CA VAL A 391 -2.68 -10.99 13.25
C VAL A 391 -1.69 -12.14 13.47
N ASP A 392 -2.21 -13.37 13.48
CA ASP A 392 -1.42 -14.58 13.71
C ASP A 392 -1.57 -15.64 12.59
N VAL A 393 -2.47 -15.40 11.63
CA VAL A 393 -2.59 -16.20 10.40
C VAL A 393 -2.57 -15.28 9.19
N VAL A 394 -1.68 -15.57 8.26
CA VAL A 394 -1.57 -14.86 6.98
C VAL A 394 -1.57 -15.87 5.84
N ILE A 395 -2.48 -15.67 4.89
CA ILE A 395 -2.62 -16.46 3.68
C ILE A 395 -2.47 -15.50 2.49
N LYS A 396 -1.61 -15.85 1.55
CA LYS A 396 -1.43 -15.10 0.30
C LYS A 396 -1.56 -16.03 -0.89
N GLY A 397 -2.47 -15.73 -1.81
CA GLY A 397 -2.74 -16.59 -2.96
C GLY A 397 -3.12 -18.01 -2.57
N GLY A 398 -3.82 -18.19 -1.44
CA GLY A 398 -4.20 -19.50 -0.92
C GLY A 398 -3.06 -20.25 -0.21
N GLN A 399 -1.86 -19.73 -0.18
CA GLN A 399 -0.71 -20.32 0.52
C GLN A 399 -0.59 -19.73 1.93
N LEU A 400 -0.37 -20.61 2.91
CA LEU A 400 -0.19 -20.21 4.31
C LEU A 400 1.22 -19.64 4.50
N MET A 401 1.31 -18.34 4.80
CA MET A 401 2.56 -17.61 4.99
C MET A 401 2.97 -17.52 6.46
N LEU A 402 1.98 -17.42 7.36
CA LEU A 402 2.15 -17.37 8.80
C LEU A 402 1.00 -18.10 9.46
N ALA A 403 1.28 -18.94 10.45
CA ALA A 403 0.28 -19.51 11.34
C ALA A 403 0.90 -20.03 12.64
N PRO A 404 0.15 -19.96 13.74
CA PRO A 404 0.59 -20.59 15.00
C PRO A 404 0.52 -22.11 14.91
N ASP A 405 1.36 -22.81 15.68
CA ASP A 405 1.43 -24.26 15.76
C ASP A 405 0.07 -24.98 15.90
N GLN A 406 -0.86 -24.36 16.62
CA GLN A 406 -2.20 -24.89 16.87
C GLN A 406 -3.04 -25.01 15.58
N VAL A 407 -2.83 -24.12 14.62
CA VAL A 407 -3.47 -24.13 13.30
C VAL A 407 -2.79 -25.17 12.40
N LEU A 408 -1.47 -25.32 12.50
CA LEU A 408 -0.66 -26.23 11.69
C LEU A 408 -0.87 -27.72 12.08
N ARG A 409 -1.19 -28.01 13.34
CA ARG A 409 -1.27 -29.39 13.90
C ARG A 409 -2.67 -30.00 13.81
N GLN A 410 -3.60 -29.41 13.09
CA GLN A 410 -4.92 -30.02 12.92
C GLN A 410 -4.79 -31.29 12.07
N PRO A 411 -5.26 -32.47 12.55
CA PRO A 411 -5.20 -33.68 11.76
C PRO A 411 -6.04 -33.53 10.50
N ALA A 412 -5.48 -33.84 9.35
CA ALA A 412 -6.23 -33.97 8.11
C ALA A 412 -7.36 -35.02 8.32
N GLY A 413 -8.60 -34.52 8.39
CA GLY A 413 -9.80 -35.34 8.30
C GLY A 413 -10.18 -36.16 9.55
N VAL A 414 -10.99 -35.56 10.40
CA VAL A 414 -12.05 -36.33 11.08
C VAL A 414 -13.35 -35.97 10.39
N THR A 415 -13.74 -36.77 9.41
CA THR A 415 -15.12 -36.82 8.93
C THR A 415 -15.96 -37.43 10.05
N GLY A 416 -16.75 -36.61 10.71
CA GLY A 416 -17.87 -37.03 11.53
C GLY A 416 -19.15 -36.83 10.76
#